data_631fbac6c0826fed8992b74b593b73db
#
_entry.id   631fbac6c0826fed8992b74b593b73db
#
_cell.length_a   1.000
_cell.length_b   1.000
_cell.length_c   1.000
_cell.angle_alpha   90.00
_cell.angle_beta   90.00
_cell.angle_gamma   90.00
#
_symmetry.space_group_name_H-M   'P 1'
#
loop_
_entity.id
_entity.type
_entity.pdbx_description
1 polymer ?
#
loop_
_entity_poly.entity_id
_entity_poly.type
_entity_poly.pdbx_seq_one_letter_code
_entity_poly.pdbx_strand_id
1 'polypeptide(L)'
;AGRIEKKVLNELGNTLAKDREAYEKFFEECKEVGIDGIIIPDVPYEEKHEIEDIANKFDVDIISLIAPTSENRIKKIASEAKGFIYVVSSMGVTGVRNEIKTDISSIVKSIKEVTDIPCAIGFGINNSKQARQMAEVADGVIVGSAIVKIIAKYGDNAHDELFNYVKEMKDAIK
;
A
#
# COMPACT_ATOMS: atom_id res chain seq x y z
N ALA A 1 -16.62 -13.10 0.44
CA ALA A 1 -15.67 -12.08 -0.03
C ALA A 1 -14.26 -12.69 -0.25
N GLY A 2 -13.59 -13.23 0.74
CA GLY A 2 -12.18 -13.67 0.64
C GLY A 2 -11.82 -14.80 -0.35
N ARG A 3 -12.79 -15.42 -1.02
CA ARG A 3 -12.53 -16.47 -2.04
C ARG A 3 -12.38 -15.89 -3.45
N ILE A 4 -12.95 -14.73 -3.69
CA ILE A 4 -12.86 -14.02 -4.98
C ILE A 4 -11.47 -13.39 -5.10
N GLU A 5 -10.94 -12.80 -4.03
CA GLU A 5 -9.67 -12.06 -4.03
C GLU A 5 -8.48 -12.90 -4.49
N LYS A 6 -8.32 -14.13 -3.98
CA LYS A 6 -7.13 -14.94 -4.26
C LYS A 6 -7.12 -15.55 -5.67
N LYS A 7 -8.29 -15.89 -6.20
CA LYS A 7 -8.43 -16.44 -7.55
C LYS A 7 -8.28 -15.33 -8.59
N VAL A 8 -8.90 -14.19 -8.35
CA VAL A 8 -8.80 -13.00 -9.20
C VAL A 8 -7.36 -12.48 -9.23
N LEU A 9 -6.67 -12.35 -8.09
CA LEU A 9 -5.28 -11.89 -8.03
C LEU A 9 -4.28 -12.82 -8.74
N ASN A 10 -4.47 -14.15 -8.66
CA ASN A 10 -3.60 -15.10 -9.35
C ASN A 10 -3.88 -15.17 -10.86
N GLU A 11 -5.12 -15.03 -11.29
CA GLU A 11 -5.48 -14.95 -12.71
C GLU A 11 -5.02 -13.61 -13.32
N LEU A 12 -5.08 -12.52 -12.56
CA LEU A 12 -4.56 -11.21 -12.92
C LEU A 12 -3.06 -11.22 -13.18
N GLY A 13 -2.23 -11.76 -12.29
CA GLY A 13 -0.77 -11.77 -12.46
C GLY A 13 -0.32 -12.43 -13.78
N ASN A 14 -1.13 -13.32 -14.34
CA ASN A 14 -0.87 -14.00 -15.61
C ASN A 14 -1.54 -13.34 -16.83
N THR A 15 -2.59 -12.55 -16.64
CA THR A 15 -3.43 -12.01 -17.71
C THR A 15 -3.14 -10.52 -17.98
N LEU A 16 -2.73 -9.77 -16.96
CA LEU A 16 -2.45 -8.33 -17.03
C LEU A 16 -1.39 -7.96 -18.08
N ALA A 17 -0.53 -8.88 -18.45
CA ALA A 17 0.53 -8.64 -19.42
C ALA A 17 0.08 -8.69 -20.89
N LYS A 18 -1.17 -9.06 -21.22
CA LYS A 18 -1.51 -9.39 -22.62
C LYS A 18 -2.90 -8.98 -23.12
N ASP A 19 -3.85 -8.54 -22.30
CA ASP A 19 -5.22 -8.36 -22.77
C ASP A 19 -5.92 -7.12 -22.16
N ARG A 20 -6.08 -6.09 -22.98
CA ARG A 20 -6.73 -4.83 -22.60
C ARG A 20 -8.21 -5.03 -22.20
N GLU A 21 -8.90 -5.99 -22.79
CA GLU A 21 -10.30 -6.31 -22.48
C GLU A 21 -10.42 -6.90 -21.08
N ALA A 22 -9.41 -7.67 -20.62
CA ALA A 22 -9.36 -8.20 -19.28
C ALA A 22 -9.16 -7.09 -18.23
N TYR A 23 -8.38 -6.06 -18.54
CA TYR A 23 -8.24 -4.88 -17.66
C TYR A 23 -9.56 -4.11 -17.54
N GLU A 24 -10.24 -3.84 -18.65
CA GLU A 24 -11.50 -3.11 -18.63
C GLU A 24 -12.55 -3.84 -17.79
N LYS A 25 -12.70 -5.14 -17.98
CA LYS A 25 -13.60 -5.96 -17.17
C LYS A 25 -13.24 -5.98 -15.69
N PHE A 26 -11.94 -6.07 -15.38
CA PHE A 26 -11.47 -6.06 -13.99
C PHE A 26 -11.80 -4.74 -13.28
N PHE A 27 -11.54 -3.59 -13.91
CA PHE A 27 -11.81 -2.30 -13.31
C PHE A 27 -13.31 -1.98 -13.25
N GLU A 28 -14.10 -2.48 -14.21
CA GLU A 28 -15.56 -2.43 -14.13
C GLU A 28 -16.06 -3.17 -12.88
N GLU A 29 -15.60 -4.40 -12.64
CA GLU A 29 -15.92 -5.17 -11.43
C GLU A 29 -15.44 -4.47 -10.15
N CYS A 30 -14.26 -3.84 -10.16
CA CYS A 30 -13.77 -3.03 -9.04
C CYS A 30 -14.75 -1.90 -8.70
N LYS A 31 -15.20 -1.15 -9.69
CA LYS A 31 -16.18 -0.07 -9.53
C LYS A 31 -17.52 -0.58 -8.99
N GLU A 32 -18.04 -1.67 -9.53
CA GLU A 32 -19.30 -2.27 -9.07
C GLU A 32 -19.28 -2.68 -7.59
N VAL A 33 -18.14 -3.16 -7.08
CA VAL A 33 -17.99 -3.56 -5.68
C VAL A 33 -17.49 -2.43 -4.77
N GLY A 34 -17.28 -1.22 -5.30
CA GLY A 34 -16.90 -0.03 -4.53
C GLY A 34 -15.43 0.00 -4.12
N ILE A 35 -14.53 -0.47 -4.98
CA ILE A 35 -13.07 -0.35 -4.78
C ILE A 35 -12.62 1.01 -5.33
N ASP A 36 -12.04 1.85 -4.46
CA ASP A 36 -11.55 3.19 -4.82
C ASP A 36 -10.12 3.18 -5.39
N GLY A 37 -9.32 2.16 -5.05
CA GLY A 37 -7.94 2.07 -5.53
C GLY A 37 -7.33 0.69 -5.32
N ILE A 38 -6.31 0.38 -6.12
CA ILE A 38 -5.59 -0.90 -6.07
C ILE A 38 -4.08 -0.71 -6.01
N ILE A 39 -3.41 -1.66 -5.38
CA ILE A 39 -1.95 -1.76 -5.33
C ILE A 39 -1.53 -2.93 -6.22
N ILE A 40 -0.66 -2.67 -7.21
CA ILE A 40 -0.12 -3.70 -8.10
C ILE A 40 1.41 -3.70 -7.97
N PRO A 41 1.99 -4.52 -7.07
CA PRO A 41 3.42 -4.48 -6.75
C PRO A 41 4.32 -4.85 -7.92
N ASP A 42 3.83 -5.68 -8.83
CA ASP A 42 4.62 -6.23 -9.94
C ASP A 42 4.64 -5.33 -11.20
N VAL A 43 3.93 -4.19 -11.16
CA VAL A 43 3.92 -3.22 -12.26
C VAL A 43 4.91 -2.09 -11.96
N PRO A 44 6.02 -2.00 -12.72
CA PRO A 44 6.97 -0.91 -12.58
C PRO A 44 6.30 0.43 -12.92
N TYR A 45 6.82 1.52 -12.34
CA TYR A 45 6.32 2.86 -12.61
C TYR A 45 6.25 3.19 -14.12
N GLU A 46 7.22 2.72 -14.88
CA GLU A 46 7.34 2.96 -16.32
C GLU A 46 6.22 2.30 -17.14
N GLU A 47 5.63 1.21 -16.63
CA GLU A 47 4.55 0.45 -17.27
C GLU A 47 3.16 0.82 -16.70
N LYS A 48 3.13 1.64 -15.64
CA LYS A 48 1.89 2.05 -14.95
C LYS A 48 0.86 2.64 -15.91
N HIS A 49 1.30 3.45 -16.87
CA HIS A 49 0.43 4.15 -17.81
C HIS A 49 -0.45 3.22 -18.66
N GLU A 50 0.01 2.01 -18.96
CA GLU A 50 -0.76 1.03 -19.72
C GLU A 50 -2.06 0.62 -19.01
N ILE A 51 -2.03 0.63 -17.69
CA ILE A 51 -3.15 0.24 -16.82
C ILE A 51 -3.91 1.46 -16.32
N GLU A 52 -3.22 2.55 -16.00
CA GLU A 52 -3.80 3.73 -15.38
C GLU A 52 -4.85 4.41 -16.26
N ASP A 53 -4.64 4.45 -17.58
CA ASP A 53 -5.62 4.98 -18.52
C ASP A 53 -6.95 4.22 -18.50
N ILE A 54 -6.89 2.91 -18.24
CA ILE A 54 -8.09 2.08 -18.14
C ILE A 54 -8.72 2.27 -16.76
N ALA A 55 -7.94 2.18 -15.68
CA ALA A 55 -8.42 2.35 -14.31
C ALA A 55 -9.16 3.69 -14.11
N ASN A 56 -8.63 4.77 -14.70
CA ASN A 56 -9.23 6.10 -14.65
C ASN A 56 -10.65 6.18 -15.26
N LYS A 57 -11.00 5.33 -16.24
CA LYS A 57 -12.37 5.29 -16.80
C LYS A 57 -13.40 4.78 -15.79
N PHE A 58 -12.94 4.05 -14.79
CA PHE A 58 -13.76 3.43 -13.75
C PHE A 58 -13.61 4.11 -12.38
N ASP A 59 -12.90 5.24 -12.31
CA ASP A 59 -12.62 5.99 -11.07
C ASP A 59 -11.87 5.14 -10.02
N VAL A 60 -10.96 4.26 -10.47
CA VAL A 60 -10.12 3.43 -9.60
C VAL A 60 -8.68 3.93 -9.67
N ASP A 61 -8.11 4.33 -8.53
CA ASP A 61 -6.74 4.81 -8.46
C ASP A 61 -5.72 3.66 -8.47
N ILE A 62 -4.65 3.80 -9.24
CA ILE A 62 -3.46 2.94 -9.11
C ILE A 62 -2.55 3.54 -8.06
N ILE A 63 -2.53 2.92 -6.88
CA ILE A 63 -1.76 3.38 -5.74
C ILE A 63 -0.27 3.19 -5.98
N SER A 64 0.47 4.30 -5.92
CA SER A 64 1.91 4.29 -6.17
C SER A 64 2.70 3.74 -4.98
N LEU A 65 3.62 2.80 -5.26
CA LEU A 65 4.58 2.28 -4.27
C LEU A 65 5.91 2.99 -4.44
N ILE A 66 6.47 3.48 -3.34
CA ILE A 66 7.81 4.06 -3.30
C ILE A 66 8.66 3.25 -2.31
N ALA A 67 9.68 2.58 -2.85
CA ALA A 67 10.75 1.95 -2.09
C ALA A 67 11.99 2.86 -2.07
N PRO A 68 12.98 2.61 -1.19
CA PRO A 68 14.24 3.33 -1.20
C PRO A 68 14.91 3.31 -2.57
N THR A 69 15.07 4.50 -3.16
CA THR A 69 15.68 4.72 -4.48
C THR A 69 16.21 6.16 -4.58
N SER A 70 16.64 6.60 -5.77
CA SER A 70 17.11 7.98 -5.98
C SER A 70 16.02 9.02 -5.72
N GLU A 71 16.41 10.18 -5.20
CA GLU A 71 15.49 11.29 -4.89
C GLU A 71 14.69 11.73 -6.12
N ASN A 72 15.34 11.83 -7.27
CA ASN A 72 14.66 12.21 -8.52
C ASN A 72 13.56 11.21 -8.91
N ARG A 73 13.80 9.91 -8.70
CA ARG A 73 12.80 8.87 -8.96
C ARG A 73 11.63 8.96 -7.98
N ILE A 74 11.93 9.20 -6.70
CA ILE A 74 10.90 9.41 -5.67
C ILE A 74 9.99 10.58 -6.06
N LYS A 75 10.57 11.74 -6.38
CA LYS A 75 9.81 12.94 -6.78
C LYS A 75 8.99 12.71 -8.04
N LYS A 76 9.55 12.01 -9.03
CA LYS A 76 8.84 11.69 -10.26
C LYS A 76 7.62 10.82 -10.01
N ILE A 77 7.74 9.74 -9.23
CA ILE A 77 6.62 8.86 -8.88
C ILE A 77 5.58 9.62 -8.06
N ALA A 78 6.03 10.43 -7.10
CA ALA A 78 5.16 11.17 -6.20
C ALA A 78 4.34 12.25 -6.90
N SER A 79 4.91 12.94 -7.90
CA SER A 79 4.21 14.00 -8.65
C SER A 79 3.03 13.49 -9.48
N GLU A 80 3.00 12.21 -9.81
CA GLU A 80 1.93 11.56 -10.59
C GLU A 80 1.04 10.64 -9.74
N ALA A 81 1.26 10.60 -8.42
CA ALA A 81 0.51 9.72 -7.54
C ALA A 81 -0.93 10.20 -7.35
N LYS A 82 -1.83 9.24 -7.05
CA LYS A 82 -3.24 9.46 -6.72
C LYS A 82 -3.60 8.72 -5.45
N GLY A 83 -4.72 9.10 -4.83
CA GLY A 83 -5.23 8.48 -3.61
C GLY A 83 -4.25 8.67 -2.45
N PHE A 84 -3.32 7.75 -2.26
CA PHE A 84 -2.23 7.86 -1.30
C PHE A 84 -0.94 7.23 -1.85
N ILE A 85 0.19 7.51 -1.21
CA ILE A 85 1.48 6.90 -1.57
C ILE A 85 1.82 5.84 -0.52
N TYR A 86 2.04 4.61 -0.99
CA TYR A 86 2.54 3.52 -0.16
C TYR A 86 4.07 3.57 -0.09
N VAL A 87 4.62 3.99 1.04
CA VAL A 87 6.07 3.97 1.27
C VAL A 87 6.46 2.62 1.85
N VAL A 88 7.25 1.87 1.09
CA VAL A 88 7.75 0.54 1.49
C VAL A 88 8.96 0.74 2.40
N SER A 89 8.84 0.37 3.68
CA SER A 89 9.98 0.38 4.59
C SER A 89 10.80 -0.90 4.46
N SER A 90 12.12 -0.78 4.50
CA SER A 90 13.04 -1.93 4.48
C SER A 90 13.17 -2.65 5.84
N MET A 91 12.25 -2.42 6.78
CA MET A 91 12.31 -2.96 8.16
C MET A 91 12.28 -4.50 8.25
N GLY A 92 12.03 -5.20 7.15
CA GLY A 92 12.05 -6.66 7.08
C GLY A 92 13.43 -7.28 6.78
N VAL A 93 14.46 -6.49 6.49
CA VAL A 93 15.81 -6.95 6.19
C VAL A 93 16.76 -6.46 7.28
N THR A 94 17.24 -7.38 8.05
CA THR A 94 18.17 -7.31 9.16
C THR A 94 19.19 -6.16 9.12
N GLY A 95 19.24 -5.33 10.19
CA GLY A 95 20.37 -4.49 10.53
C GLY A 95 20.06 -3.02 10.80
N VAL A 96 20.57 -2.52 11.90
CA VAL A 96 20.77 -1.12 12.33
C VAL A 96 19.53 -0.19 12.26
N ARG A 97 18.76 -0.18 13.35
CA ARG A 97 17.51 0.57 13.56
C ARG A 97 17.58 2.10 13.32
N ASN A 98 18.74 2.73 13.44
CA ASN A 98 18.88 4.19 13.33
C ASN A 98 19.00 4.67 11.87
N GLU A 99 19.66 3.88 11.02
CA GLU A 99 19.81 4.22 9.58
C GLU A 99 18.49 4.13 8.82
N ILE A 100 17.64 3.15 9.17
CA ILE A 100 16.33 2.94 8.54
C ILE A 100 15.38 4.13 8.80
N LYS A 101 15.38 4.67 10.02
CA LYS A 101 14.53 5.82 10.38
C LYS A 101 14.92 7.08 9.59
N THR A 102 16.20 7.28 9.39
CA THR A 102 16.74 8.41 8.62
C THR A 102 16.38 8.31 7.15
N ASP A 103 16.45 7.11 6.58
CA ASP A 103 16.12 6.87 5.17
C ASP A 103 14.64 7.11 4.87
N ILE A 104 13.72 6.58 5.68
CA ILE A 104 12.27 6.78 5.51
C ILE A 104 11.89 8.26 5.64
N SER A 105 12.45 8.98 6.60
CA SER A 105 12.20 10.42 6.77
C SER A 105 12.62 11.21 5.53
N SER A 106 13.75 10.86 4.93
CA SER A 106 14.24 11.49 3.70
C SER A 106 13.30 11.21 2.52
N ILE A 107 12.81 10.00 2.40
CA ILE A 107 11.85 9.60 1.35
C ILE A 107 10.55 10.42 1.49
N VAL A 108 9.95 10.44 2.68
CA VAL A 108 8.71 11.19 2.93
C VAL A 108 8.92 12.69 2.69
N LYS A 109 10.05 13.25 3.12
CA LYS A 109 10.39 14.64 2.82
C LYS A 109 10.44 14.91 1.31
N SER A 110 11.12 14.07 0.54
CA SER A 110 11.21 14.21 -0.91
C SER A 110 9.84 14.10 -1.59
N ILE A 111 8.94 13.26 -1.07
CA ILE A 111 7.56 13.16 -1.54
C ILE A 111 6.83 14.47 -1.28
N LYS A 112 6.88 14.98 -0.05
CA LYS A 112 6.17 16.19 0.38
C LYS A 112 6.68 17.48 -0.27
N GLU A 113 7.85 17.46 -0.90
CA GLU A 113 8.35 18.58 -1.71
C GLU A 113 7.59 18.74 -3.04
N VAL A 114 6.89 17.73 -3.51
CA VAL A 114 6.24 17.72 -4.84
C VAL A 114 4.74 17.43 -4.81
N THR A 115 4.20 16.96 -3.68
CA THR A 115 2.77 16.65 -3.55
C THR A 115 2.29 16.68 -2.11
N ASP A 116 1.00 17.03 -1.91
CA ASP A 116 0.31 16.97 -0.61
C ASP A 116 -0.42 15.64 -0.39
N ILE A 117 -0.36 14.70 -1.34
CA ILE A 117 -1.00 13.40 -1.24
C ILE A 117 -0.49 12.67 0.01
N PRO A 118 -1.41 12.05 0.81
CA PRO A 118 -1.03 11.34 2.03
C PRO A 118 -0.03 10.21 1.77
N CYS A 119 0.94 10.07 2.68
CA CYS A 119 1.91 8.98 2.68
C CYS A 119 1.60 8.00 3.80
N ALA A 120 1.50 6.71 3.48
CA ALA A 120 1.37 5.66 4.48
C ALA A 120 2.57 4.71 4.40
N ILE A 121 3.21 4.46 5.54
CA ILE A 121 4.36 3.56 5.62
C ILE A 121 3.87 2.15 5.93
N GLY A 122 4.29 1.20 5.10
CA GLY A 122 4.01 -0.22 5.28
C GLY A 122 5.28 -1.06 5.29
N PHE A 123 5.09 -2.35 5.56
CA PHE A 123 6.09 -3.39 5.65
C PHE A 123 6.74 -3.56 7.04
N GLY A 124 6.40 -4.68 7.71
CA GLY A 124 7.01 -5.10 8.96
C GLY A 124 6.45 -4.44 10.24
N ILE A 125 5.50 -3.51 10.14
CA ILE A 125 4.84 -2.90 11.28
C ILE A 125 3.87 -3.92 11.90
N ASN A 126 4.05 -4.22 13.19
CA ASN A 126 3.23 -5.23 13.88
C ASN A 126 2.89 -4.89 15.33
N ASN A 127 3.29 -3.74 15.84
CA ASN A 127 2.97 -3.28 17.19
C ASN A 127 2.84 -1.76 17.27
N SER A 128 2.18 -1.29 18.31
CA SER A 128 1.85 0.12 18.55
C SER A 128 3.09 1.03 18.65
N LYS A 129 4.21 0.52 19.19
CA LYS A 129 5.46 1.29 19.28
C LYS A 129 6.04 1.59 17.88
N GLN A 130 6.04 0.59 16.99
CA GLN A 130 6.49 0.78 15.61
C GLN A 130 5.53 1.72 14.85
N ALA A 131 4.21 1.54 15.03
CA ALA A 131 3.21 2.40 14.43
C ALA A 131 3.45 3.88 14.81
N ARG A 132 3.62 4.17 16.11
CA ARG A 132 3.93 5.52 16.59
C ARG A 132 5.19 6.10 15.95
N GLN A 133 6.26 5.32 15.89
CA GLN A 133 7.53 5.78 15.31
C GLN A 133 7.41 6.15 13.82
N MET A 134 6.58 5.41 13.07
CA MET A 134 6.36 5.71 11.64
C MET A 134 5.39 6.88 11.44
N ALA A 135 4.38 7.02 12.30
CA ALA A 135 3.45 8.13 12.28
C ALA A 135 4.07 9.49 12.66
N GLU A 136 5.27 9.50 13.27
CA GLU A 136 6.04 10.74 13.49
C GLU A 136 6.54 11.38 12.18
N VAL A 137 6.62 10.61 11.08
CA VAL A 137 7.21 11.05 9.81
C VAL A 137 6.28 10.92 8.62
N ALA A 138 5.14 10.24 8.76
CA ALA A 138 4.17 10.01 7.68
C ALA A 138 2.73 10.22 8.16
N ASP A 139 1.80 10.35 7.23
CA ASP A 139 0.38 10.58 7.52
C ASP A 139 -0.34 9.33 8.04
N GLY A 140 0.24 8.14 7.83
CA GLY A 140 -0.36 6.89 8.27
C GLY A 140 0.59 5.70 8.24
N VAL A 141 0.09 4.57 8.75
CA VAL A 141 0.79 3.28 8.75
C VAL A 141 -0.10 2.18 8.19
N ILE A 142 0.53 1.21 7.53
CA ILE A 142 -0.15 0.05 6.95
C ILE A 142 0.30 -1.20 7.67
N VAL A 143 -0.67 -1.96 8.18
CA VAL A 143 -0.46 -3.21 8.90
C VAL A 143 -1.21 -4.33 8.19
N GLY A 144 -0.49 -5.29 7.64
CA GLY A 144 -1.07 -6.44 6.94
C GLY A 144 -0.83 -7.75 7.69
N SER A 145 0.39 -8.24 7.72
CA SER A 145 0.73 -9.59 8.20
C SER A 145 0.31 -9.87 9.65
N ALA A 146 0.29 -8.85 10.53
CA ALA A 146 -0.16 -9.02 11.91
C ALA A 146 -1.66 -9.30 11.98
N ILE A 147 -2.46 -8.58 11.18
CA ILE A 147 -3.91 -8.80 11.04
C ILE A 147 -4.19 -10.21 10.51
N VAL A 148 -3.50 -10.61 9.44
CA VAL A 148 -3.63 -11.96 8.87
C VAL A 148 -3.29 -13.05 9.90
N LYS A 149 -2.27 -12.86 10.74
CA LYS A 149 -1.93 -13.80 11.81
C LYS A 149 -3.02 -13.90 12.88
N ILE A 150 -3.67 -12.80 13.25
CA ILE A 150 -4.80 -12.79 14.20
C ILE A 150 -5.96 -13.60 13.59
N ILE A 151 -6.33 -13.34 12.34
CA ILE A 151 -7.37 -14.07 11.63
C ILE A 151 -7.04 -15.56 11.56
N ALA A 152 -5.81 -15.91 11.21
CA ALA A 152 -5.38 -17.31 11.12
C ALA A 152 -5.44 -18.04 12.46
N LYS A 153 -5.19 -17.32 13.57
CA LYS A 153 -5.21 -17.90 14.91
C LYS A 153 -6.62 -18.08 15.47
N TYR A 154 -7.51 -17.13 15.26
CA TYR A 154 -8.82 -17.08 15.92
C TYR A 154 -9.99 -17.42 14.98
N GLY A 155 -9.77 -17.47 13.64
CA GLY A 155 -10.82 -17.80 12.66
C GLY A 155 -12.04 -16.90 12.78
N ASP A 156 -13.23 -17.50 12.85
CA ASP A 156 -14.50 -16.78 12.99
C ASP A 156 -14.63 -15.99 14.30
N ASN A 157 -13.81 -16.29 15.30
CA ASN A 157 -13.78 -15.59 16.59
C ASN A 157 -12.74 -14.45 16.64
N ALA A 158 -12.18 -14.04 15.51
CA ALA A 158 -11.13 -13.01 15.44
C ALA A 158 -11.61 -11.58 15.71
N HIS A 159 -12.93 -11.32 15.73
CA HIS A 159 -13.52 -9.98 15.79
C HIS A 159 -12.97 -9.12 16.94
N ASP A 160 -13.07 -9.61 18.19
CA ASP A 160 -12.67 -8.84 19.36
C ASP A 160 -11.15 -8.63 19.43
N GLU A 161 -10.38 -9.61 19.03
CA GLU A 161 -8.93 -9.53 18.95
C GLU A 161 -8.46 -8.53 17.90
N LEU A 162 -9.11 -8.52 16.74
CA LEU A 162 -8.87 -7.54 15.67
C LEU A 162 -9.24 -6.13 16.13
N PHE A 163 -10.41 -5.97 16.76
CA PHE A 163 -10.86 -4.69 17.28
C PHE A 163 -9.86 -4.12 18.30
N ASN A 164 -9.45 -4.92 19.27
CA ASN A 164 -8.50 -4.50 20.30
C ASN A 164 -7.13 -4.15 19.70
N TYR A 165 -6.63 -4.97 18.77
CA TYR A 165 -5.38 -4.73 18.09
C TYR A 165 -5.40 -3.43 17.26
N VAL A 166 -6.43 -3.25 16.45
CA VAL A 166 -6.58 -2.05 15.61
C VAL A 166 -6.75 -0.80 16.47
N LYS A 167 -7.53 -0.90 17.57
CA LYS A 167 -7.70 0.20 18.54
C LYS A 167 -6.36 0.59 19.16
N GLU A 168 -5.56 -0.37 19.64
CA GLU A 168 -4.23 -0.11 20.20
C GLU A 168 -3.32 0.61 19.20
N MET A 169 -3.29 0.12 17.95
CA MET A 169 -2.52 0.73 16.86
C MET A 169 -2.99 2.16 16.59
N LYS A 170 -4.31 2.38 16.49
CA LYS A 170 -4.91 3.69 16.23
C LYS A 170 -4.64 4.69 17.36
N ASP A 171 -4.74 4.24 18.61
CA ASP A 171 -4.48 5.10 19.78
C ASP A 171 -3.00 5.49 19.89
N ALA A 172 -2.10 4.68 19.37
CA ALA A 172 -0.66 4.97 19.37
C ALA A 172 -0.24 6.05 18.36
N ILE A 173 -1.03 6.28 17.31
CA ILE A 173 -0.72 7.22 16.21
C ILE A 173 -1.53 8.53 16.24
N LYS A 174 -2.30 8.74 17.31
CA LYS A 174 -3.04 9.99 17.56
C LYS A 174 -2.09 11.13 18.05
#